data_4f900ed84e3488b55189981344d9715f
#
_entry.id   4f900ed84e3488b55189981344d9715f
#
_cell.length_a   1.000
_cell.length_b   1.000
_cell.length_c   1.000
_cell.angle_alpha   90.00
_cell.angle_beta   90.00
_cell.angle_gamma   90.00
#
_symmetry.space_group_name_H-M   'P 1'
#
loop_
_entity.id
_entity.type
_entity.pdbx_description
1 polymer ?
#
loop_
_entity_poly.entity_id
_entity_poly.type
_entity_poly.pdbx_seq_one_letter_code
_entity_poly.pdbx_strand_id
1 'polypeptide(L)'
;MIEFTEEMKTAINTSFADGLALLVGTASKAGMPDMAYKGSTMAFDGDHLAFWERSHGQTLRNLDENPQVCLIYRIPLTRLAF
;
A
#
# COMPACT_ATOMS: atom_id res chain seq x y z
N MET A 1 12.28 -11.98 0.43
CA MET A 1 10.94 -11.92 -0.19
C MET A 1 9.89 -11.74 0.90
N ILE A 2 8.92 -10.86 0.67
CA ILE A 2 7.82 -10.65 1.62
C ILE A 2 6.83 -11.80 1.49
N GLU A 3 6.37 -12.29 2.63
CA GLU A 3 5.34 -13.31 2.68
C GLU A 3 4.23 -12.83 3.64
N PHE A 4 3.02 -12.65 3.10
CA PHE A 4 1.90 -12.14 3.90
C PHE A 4 1.25 -13.27 4.68
N THR A 5 1.08 -13.08 5.99
CA THR A 5 0.32 -14.01 6.83
C THR A 5 -1.18 -13.90 6.51
N GLU A 6 -1.97 -14.87 6.92
CA GLU A 6 -3.41 -14.81 6.73
C GLU A 6 -4.02 -13.61 7.46
N GLU A 7 -3.52 -13.27 8.65
CA GLU A 7 -3.96 -12.09 9.39
C GLU A 7 -3.70 -10.81 8.60
N MET A 8 -2.51 -10.68 8.01
CA MET A 8 -2.16 -9.52 7.19
C MET A 8 -3.05 -9.40 5.96
N LYS A 9 -3.27 -10.52 5.25
CA LYS A 9 -4.13 -10.52 4.06
C LYS A 9 -5.56 -10.14 4.40
N THR A 10 -6.11 -10.68 5.47
CA THR A 10 -7.46 -10.34 5.92
C THR A 10 -7.56 -8.86 6.28
N ALA A 11 -6.61 -8.34 7.05
CA ALA A 11 -6.61 -6.94 7.45
C ALA A 11 -6.56 -6.00 6.25
N ILE A 12 -5.73 -6.30 5.26
CA ILE A 12 -5.62 -5.49 4.05
C ILE A 12 -6.91 -5.55 3.24
N ASN A 13 -7.47 -6.73 3.05
CA ASN A 13 -8.66 -6.92 2.22
C ASN A 13 -9.91 -6.29 2.83
N THR A 14 -9.95 -6.09 4.14
CA THR A 14 -11.09 -5.44 4.82
C THR A 14 -10.85 -3.96 5.11
N SER A 15 -9.70 -3.41 4.74
CA SER A 15 -9.33 -2.05 5.12
C SER A 15 -10.33 -0.99 4.69
N PHE A 16 -10.84 -1.06 3.47
CA PHE A 16 -11.82 -0.09 2.98
C PHE A 16 -13.11 -0.15 3.79
N ALA A 17 -13.62 -1.35 4.07
CA ALA A 17 -14.84 -1.53 4.86
C ALA A 17 -14.65 -1.04 6.29
N ASP A 18 -13.44 -1.11 6.83
CA ASP A 18 -13.11 -0.65 8.17
C ASP A 18 -12.83 0.86 8.22
N GLY A 19 -12.94 1.57 7.10
CA GLY A 19 -12.68 2.99 7.03
C GLY A 19 -11.20 3.35 7.11
N LEU A 20 -10.33 2.40 6.79
CA LEU A 20 -8.88 2.55 6.86
C LEU A 20 -8.28 2.45 5.45
N ALA A 21 -7.04 2.89 5.31
CA ALA A 21 -6.34 2.81 4.04
C ALA A 21 -4.86 2.57 4.30
N LEU A 22 -4.20 1.90 3.36
CA LEU A 22 -2.76 1.75 3.41
C LEU A 22 -2.10 3.04 2.91
N LEU A 23 -0.96 3.36 3.52
CA LEU A 23 -0.09 4.42 3.02
C LEU A 23 0.95 3.80 2.09
N VAL A 24 1.09 4.37 0.91
CA VAL A 24 2.07 3.94 -0.08
C VAL A 24 3.10 5.04 -0.27
N GLY A 25 4.35 4.73 0.03
CA GLY A 25 5.48 5.63 -0.17
C GLY A 25 6.20 5.28 -1.46
N THR A 26 6.48 6.27 -2.28
CA THR A 26 7.24 6.13 -3.53
C THR A 26 8.27 7.23 -3.62
N ALA A 27 9.17 7.13 -4.59
CA ALA A 27 10.15 8.16 -4.85
C ALA A 27 10.36 8.31 -6.35
N SER A 28 10.65 9.55 -6.79
CA SER A 28 11.00 9.81 -8.17
C SER A 28 12.40 9.27 -8.46
N LYS A 29 12.79 9.28 -9.72
CA LYS A 29 14.15 8.92 -10.15
C LYS A 29 15.20 9.79 -9.45
N ALA A 30 14.88 11.05 -9.19
CA ALA A 30 15.77 11.98 -8.49
C ALA A 30 15.77 11.81 -6.97
N GLY A 31 14.97 10.90 -6.42
CA GLY A 31 14.91 10.64 -4.98
C GLY A 31 13.90 11.48 -4.23
N MET A 32 13.02 12.21 -4.90
CA MET A 32 11.98 13.00 -4.24
C MET A 32 10.89 12.06 -3.70
N PRO A 33 10.68 12.00 -2.38
CA PRO A 33 9.68 11.08 -1.81
C PRO A 33 8.27 11.64 -1.94
N ASP A 34 7.30 10.73 -1.99
CA ASP A 34 5.89 11.04 -1.99
C ASP A 34 5.13 9.96 -1.24
N MET A 35 4.00 10.33 -0.63
CA MET A 35 3.13 9.38 0.08
C MET A 35 1.68 9.61 -0.30
N ALA A 36 0.92 8.53 -0.39
CA ALA A 36 -0.49 8.60 -0.72
C ALA A 36 -1.26 7.49 0.00
N TYR A 37 -2.50 7.78 0.38
CA TYR A 37 -3.44 6.76 0.85
C TYR A 37 -4.02 6.00 -0.32
N LYS A 38 -4.02 4.67 -0.22
CA LYS A 38 -4.60 3.80 -1.25
C LYS A 38 -5.65 2.88 -0.62
N GLY A 39 -6.88 3.36 -0.59
CA GLY A 39 -7.99 2.63 0.01
C GLY A 39 -8.41 1.38 -0.77
N SER A 40 -7.98 1.26 -2.02
CA SER A 40 -8.29 0.11 -2.87
C SER A 40 -7.26 -1.02 -2.77
N THR A 41 -6.29 -0.92 -1.88
CA THR A 41 -5.25 -1.93 -1.75
C THR A 41 -5.84 -3.28 -1.31
N MET A 42 -5.40 -4.34 -1.98
CA MET A 42 -5.83 -5.70 -1.66
C MET A 42 -4.64 -6.65 -1.74
N ALA A 43 -4.73 -7.74 -0.99
CA ALA A 43 -3.75 -8.82 -1.11
C ALA A 43 -4.11 -9.65 -2.35
N PHE A 44 -3.21 -9.64 -3.33
CA PHE A 44 -3.41 -10.35 -4.59
C PHE A 44 -3.03 -11.82 -4.44
N ASP A 45 -1.89 -12.08 -3.80
CA ASP A 45 -1.45 -13.43 -3.45
C ASP A 45 -0.52 -13.38 -2.22
N GLY A 46 0.28 -14.41 -1.99
CA GLY A 46 1.12 -14.53 -0.78
C GLY A 46 2.21 -13.49 -0.66
N ASP A 47 2.60 -12.85 -1.75
CA ASP A 47 3.70 -11.89 -1.76
C ASP A 47 3.46 -10.67 -2.66
N HIS A 48 2.23 -10.48 -3.15
CA HIS A 48 1.84 -9.35 -3.99
C HIS A 48 0.65 -8.61 -3.40
N LEU A 49 0.71 -7.28 -3.42
CA LEU A 49 -0.43 -6.40 -3.17
C LEU A 49 -0.80 -5.72 -4.48
N ALA A 50 -2.06 -5.32 -4.59
CA ALA A 50 -2.55 -4.58 -5.75
C ALA A 50 -3.43 -3.44 -5.27
N PHE A 51 -3.40 -2.33 -5.97
CA PHE A 51 -4.34 -1.23 -5.73
C PHE A 51 -4.71 -0.58 -7.05
N TRP A 52 -5.85 0.08 -7.03
CA TRP A 52 -6.35 0.77 -8.22
C TRP A 52 -5.84 2.21 -8.22
N GLU A 53 -5.05 2.58 -9.22
CA GLU A 53 -4.54 3.95 -9.36
C GLU A 53 -5.55 4.80 -10.12
N ARG A 54 -6.39 5.52 -9.37
CA ARG A 54 -7.49 6.31 -9.94
C ARG A 54 -7.08 7.73 -10.30
N SER A 55 -6.16 8.31 -9.54
CA SER A 55 -5.82 9.72 -9.70
C SER A 55 -4.78 9.97 -10.79
N HIS A 56 -4.03 8.93 -11.18
CA HIS A 56 -2.91 9.05 -12.13
C HIS A 56 -1.94 10.17 -11.73
N GLY A 57 -1.74 10.32 -10.41
CA GLY A 57 -0.94 11.41 -9.86
C GLY A 57 0.53 11.07 -9.70
N GLN A 58 1.15 11.67 -8.68
CA GLN A 58 2.59 11.54 -8.46
C GLN A 58 3.02 10.10 -8.16
N THR A 59 2.18 9.31 -7.48
CA THR A 59 2.49 7.90 -7.21
C THR A 59 2.75 7.13 -8.50
N LEU A 60 1.86 7.29 -9.49
CA LEU A 60 2.01 6.61 -10.78
C LEU A 60 3.27 7.06 -11.51
N ARG A 61 3.52 8.37 -11.54
CA ARG A 61 4.72 8.90 -12.17
C ARG A 61 5.99 8.38 -11.51
N ASN A 62 6.01 8.32 -10.17
CA ASN A 62 7.16 7.80 -9.44
C ASN A 62 7.41 6.32 -9.74
N LEU A 63 6.36 5.51 -9.80
CA LEU A 63 6.50 4.08 -10.09
C LEU A 63 7.01 3.81 -11.50
N ASP A 64 6.67 4.67 -12.46
CA ASP A 64 7.22 4.58 -13.81
C ASP A 64 8.72 4.82 -13.85
N GLU A 65 9.22 5.68 -12.97
CA GLU A 65 10.64 6.03 -12.91
C GLU A 65 11.43 5.11 -11.97
N ASN A 66 10.81 4.69 -10.87
CA ASN A 66 11.46 3.98 -9.78
C ASN A 66 10.48 2.96 -9.19
N PRO A 67 10.68 1.65 -9.41
CA PRO A 67 9.74 0.64 -8.94
C PRO A 67 9.81 0.33 -7.45
N GLN A 68 10.64 1.02 -6.70
CA GLN A 68 10.73 0.81 -5.26
C GLN A 68 9.56 1.46 -4.54
N VAL A 69 8.96 0.75 -3.60
CA VAL A 69 7.78 1.20 -2.87
C VAL A 69 7.86 0.73 -1.42
N CYS A 70 7.30 1.55 -0.53
CA CYS A 70 7.15 1.20 0.87
C CYS A 70 5.68 1.39 1.27
N LEU A 71 5.09 0.39 1.91
CA LEU A 71 3.72 0.46 2.38
C LEU A 71 3.66 0.27 3.89
N ILE A 72 2.72 0.97 4.52
CA ILE A 72 2.43 0.75 5.93
C ILE A 72 0.92 0.69 6.13
N TYR A 73 0.49 -0.25 6.99
CA TYR A 73 -0.89 -0.38 7.42
C TYR A 73 -0.93 -0.52 8.92
N ARG A 74 -1.85 0.20 9.55
CA ARG A 74 -2.03 0.14 10.99
C ARG A 74 -3.51 0.15 11.34
N ILE A 75 -3.91 -0.76 12.22
CA ILE A 75 -5.25 -0.81 12.80
C ILE A 75 -5.10 -0.33 14.26
N PRO A 76 -5.46 0.93 14.57
CA PRO A 76 -5.21 1.47 15.92
C PRO A 76 -5.91 0.69 17.02
N LEU A 77 -7.12 0.20 16.76
CA LEU A 77 -7.94 -0.48 17.75
C LEU A 77 -7.30 -1.79 18.24
N THR A 78 -6.69 -2.54 17.34
CA THR A 78 -6.03 -3.80 17.66
C THR A 78 -4.53 -3.68 17.80
N ARG A 79 -3.97 -2.51 17.48
CA ARG A 79 -2.54 -2.22 17.41
C ARG A 79 -1.77 -3.08 16.41
N LEU A 80 -2.48 -3.73 15.50
CA LEU A 80 -1.84 -4.43 14.39
C LEU A 80 -1.21 -3.42 13.45
N ALA A 81 0.06 -3.64 13.07
CA ALA A 81 0.78 -2.77 12.14
C ALA A 81 1.80 -3.58 11.35
N PHE A 82 1.96 -3.24 10.07
CA PHE A 82 2.97 -3.88 9.21
C PHE A 82 3.19 -3.08 7.93
#